data_e9266d7e328c18ecc6d208ec0ee6f190
#
_entry.id   e9266d7e328c18ecc6d208ec0ee6f190
#
_cell.length_a   1.000
_cell.length_b   1.000
_cell.length_c   1.000
_cell.angle_alpha   90.00
_cell.angle_beta   90.00
_cell.angle_gamma   90.00
#
_symmetry.space_group_name_H-M   'P 1'
#
loop_
_entity.id
_entity.type
_entity.pdbx_description
1 polymer ?
#
loop_
_entity_poly.entity_id
_entity_poly.type
_entity_poly.pdbx_seq_one_letter_code
_entity_poly.pdbx_strand_id
1 'polypeptide(L)'
;MSKSDHRITNNKSDKDNLEDDFSLFRDEVKGVKKLRQDTILHAPNRNPKQKEIRRTEREASDNDFYFSDEFMPHLSDEGPTRYARSDVSKYEVKRLRRGVYVPDVFLDMHGMTQQEAKRELGAMIAYCLKENVHCACVQHGIGKHILKQNVPLWLAQHPDVLAFHQAPLEFGGDGALLVLLSIPEK
;
A
#
# COMPACT_ATOMS: atom_id res chain seq x y z
N MET A 1 44.93 11.77 -52.84
CA MET A 1 46.35 11.82 -52.51
C MET A 1 46.52 12.66 -51.26
N SER A 2 47.22 12.17 -50.38
CA SER A 2 47.95 12.61 -49.18
C SER A 2 47.33 12.13 -47.87
N LYS A 3 47.98 11.08 -47.36
CA LYS A 3 47.86 10.53 -46.01
C LYS A 3 48.61 11.44 -45.04
N SER A 4 48.01 11.81 -43.93
CA SER A 4 48.71 12.41 -42.80
C SER A 4 48.66 11.44 -41.63
N ASP A 5 49.81 10.76 -41.41
CA ASP A 5 50.07 9.96 -40.24
C ASP A 5 50.17 10.85 -38.99
N HIS A 6 49.28 10.64 -38.02
CA HIS A 6 49.46 11.22 -36.68
C HIS A 6 50.09 10.14 -35.78
N ARG A 7 51.42 10.30 -35.57
CA ARG A 7 52.21 9.57 -34.57
C ARG A 7 51.71 9.94 -33.16
N ILE A 8 51.16 8.93 -32.47
CA ILE A 8 50.91 9.00 -31.04
C ILE A 8 52.28 8.78 -30.34
N THR A 9 52.83 9.82 -29.77
CA THR A 9 54.01 9.76 -28.89
C THR A 9 53.53 9.24 -27.53
N ASN A 10 53.89 8.02 -27.19
CA ASN A 10 53.73 7.42 -25.90
C ASN A 10 54.40 8.24 -24.79
N ASN A 11 53.62 8.78 -23.89
CA ASN A 11 54.11 9.48 -22.71
C ASN A 11 54.55 8.45 -21.66
N LYS A 12 55.83 8.12 -21.69
CA LYS A 12 56.50 7.14 -20.78
C LYS A 12 56.79 7.77 -19.42
N SER A 13 56.69 9.10 -19.28
CA SER A 13 57.04 9.84 -18.07
C SER A 13 56.00 9.83 -16.97
N ASP A 14 54.71 9.60 -17.30
CA ASP A 14 53.64 9.60 -16.29
C ASP A 14 53.52 8.28 -15.51
N LYS A 15 54.06 7.17 -16.05
CA LYS A 15 54.08 5.89 -15.32
C LYS A 15 55.19 5.82 -14.28
N ASP A 16 56.34 6.39 -14.57
CA ASP A 16 57.48 6.36 -13.66
C ASP A 16 57.25 7.25 -12.43
N ASN A 17 56.54 8.36 -12.55
CA ASN A 17 56.13 9.23 -11.42
C ASN A 17 55.08 8.58 -10.50
N LEU A 18 54.19 7.76 -11.03
CA LEU A 18 53.16 7.08 -10.21
C LEU A 18 53.76 5.90 -9.40
N GLU A 19 54.79 5.22 -9.92
CA GLU A 19 55.45 4.15 -9.20
C GLU A 19 56.33 4.71 -8.06
N ASP A 20 56.94 5.86 -8.24
CA ASP A 20 57.71 6.55 -7.20
C ASP A 20 56.83 7.05 -6.04
N ASP A 21 55.66 7.64 -6.32
CA ASP A 21 54.72 8.07 -5.30
C ASP A 21 54.15 6.91 -4.46
N PHE A 22 53.89 5.76 -5.10
CA PHE A 22 53.48 4.57 -4.38
C PHE A 22 54.59 3.92 -3.56
N SER A 23 55.86 4.07 -3.97
CA SER A 23 56.98 3.56 -3.21
C SER A 23 57.23 4.40 -1.97
N LEU A 24 57.16 5.72 -2.05
CA LEU A 24 57.24 6.64 -0.92
C LEU A 24 56.10 6.36 0.09
N PHE A 25 54.91 6.18 -0.36
CA PHE A 25 53.77 5.82 0.50
C PHE A 25 53.98 4.50 1.23
N ARG A 26 54.48 3.49 0.55
CA ARG A 26 54.81 2.17 1.18
C ARG A 26 55.88 2.26 2.24
N ASP A 27 56.88 3.12 2.07
CA ASP A 27 57.95 3.30 3.03
C ASP A 27 57.50 4.06 4.27
N GLU A 28 56.61 5.07 4.15
CA GLU A 28 56.01 5.79 5.26
C GLU A 28 55.06 4.91 6.07
N VAL A 29 54.42 3.91 5.45
CA VAL A 29 53.49 2.99 6.15
C VAL A 29 54.20 1.77 6.73
N LYS A 30 55.56 1.62 6.57
CA LYS A 30 56.34 0.57 7.21
C LYS A 30 56.32 0.74 8.73
N GLY A 31 55.68 -0.19 9.42
CA GLY A 31 55.56 -0.20 10.89
C GLY A 31 54.21 0.18 11.44
N VAL A 32 53.26 0.58 10.59
CA VAL A 32 51.89 0.79 11.03
C VAL A 32 51.23 -0.55 11.38
N LYS A 33 50.91 -0.74 12.65
CA LYS A 33 50.19 -1.91 13.14
C LYS A 33 48.75 -1.84 12.67
N LYS A 34 48.36 -2.78 11.79
CA LYS A 34 46.96 -2.89 11.36
C LYS A 34 46.08 -3.07 12.57
N LEU A 35 45.20 -2.10 12.83
CA LEU A 35 44.15 -2.24 13.83
C LEU A 35 43.28 -3.42 13.42
N ARG A 36 43.09 -4.38 14.33
CA ARG A 36 42.04 -5.37 14.19
C ARG A 36 40.68 -4.61 14.32
N GLN A 37 40.14 -4.29 13.18
CA GLN A 37 38.79 -3.73 13.16
C GLN A 37 37.86 -4.90 13.44
N ASP A 38 37.09 -4.79 14.54
CA ASP A 38 35.95 -5.67 14.78
C ASP A 38 34.93 -5.36 13.68
N THR A 39 35.04 -6.12 12.59
CA THR A 39 34.14 -5.95 11.47
C THR A 39 32.78 -6.49 11.92
N ILE A 40 31.89 -5.61 12.36
CA ILE A 40 30.50 -5.95 12.52
C ILE A 40 30.00 -6.37 11.13
N LEU A 41 29.87 -7.67 10.94
CA LEU A 41 29.22 -8.21 9.76
C LEU A 41 27.75 -7.79 9.84
N HIS A 42 27.41 -6.71 9.16
CA HIS A 42 26.02 -6.36 8.99
C HIS A 42 25.33 -7.55 8.33
N ALA A 43 24.28 -8.06 8.99
CA ALA A 43 23.45 -9.10 8.39
C ALA A 43 23.07 -8.64 6.98
N PRO A 44 23.18 -9.53 5.97
CA PRO A 44 22.91 -9.16 4.59
C PRO A 44 21.54 -8.50 4.51
N ASN A 45 21.48 -7.34 3.89
CA ASN A 45 20.25 -6.61 3.66
C ASN A 45 19.24 -7.59 3.05
N ARG A 46 18.17 -7.90 3.77
CA ARG A 46 17.10 -8.78 3.28
C ARG A 46 16.65 -8.25 1.94
N ASN A 47 16.78 -9.10 0.93
CA ASN A 47 16.48 -8.78 -0.46
C ASN A 47 15.13 -8.02 -0.53
N PRO A 48 15.06 -6.79 -1.06
CA PRO A 48 13.83 -5.99 -1.08
C PRO A 48 12.66 -6.76 -1.70
N LYS A 49 12.92 -7.60 -2.71
CA LYS A 49 11.94 -8.51 -3.30
C LYS A 49 11.34 -9.50 -2.31
N GLN A 50 12.13 -10.08 -1.39
CA GLN A 50 11.61 -10.99 -0.36
C GLN A 50 10.76 -10.27 0.70
N LYS A 51 11.10 -9.01 1.00
CA LYS A 51 10.31 -8.19 1.92
C LYS A 51 8.94 -7.83 1.31
N GLU A 52 8.93 -7.54 0.02
CA GLU A 52 7.72 -7.23 -0.74
C GLU A 52 6.81 -8.45 -0.88
N ILE A 53 7.35 -9.62 -1.24
CA ILE A 53 6.60 -10.88 -1.32
C ILE A 53 5.94 -11.21 0.04
N ARG A 54 6.69 -11.14 1.15
CA ARG A 54 6.13 -11.39 2.49
C ARG A 54 5.09 -10.38 2.91
N ARG A 55 5.19 -9.15 2.45
CA ARG A 55 4.19 -8.12 2.69
C ARG A 55 2.90 -8.43 1.94
N THR A 56 2.99 -8.76 0.66
CA THR A 56 1.82 -9.13 -0.16
C THR A 56 1.15 -10.41 0.33
N GLU A 57 1.91 -11.40 0.80
CA GLU A 57 1.37 -12.63 1.40
C GLU A 57 0.60 -12.34 2.71
N ARG A 58 1.11 -11.45 3.56
CA ARG A 58 0.41 -11.02 4.78
C ARG A 58 -0.86 -10.24 4.48
N GLU A 59 -0.78 -9.26 3.59
CA GLU A 59 -1.94 -8.46 3.17
C GLU A 59 -3.02 -9.37 2.54
N ALA A 60 -2.65 -10.38 1.77
CA ALA A 60 -3.59 -11.37 1.24
C ALA A 60 -4.22 -12.22 2.35
N SER A 61 -3.43 -12.69 3.31
CA SER A 61 -3.91 -13.47 4.46
C SER A 61 -4.86 -12.67 5.36
N ASP A 62 -4.55 -11.39 5.60
CA ASP A 62 -5.39 -10.50 6.40
C ASP A 62 -6.72 -10.23 5.68
N ASN A 63 -6.69 -10.02 4.37
CA ASN A 63 -7.89 -9.83 3.57
C ASN A 63 -8.78 -11.09 3.54
N ASP A 64 -8.19 -12.28 3.41
CA ASP A 64 -8.94 -13.54 3.46
C ASP A 64 -9.58 -13.76 4.85
N PHE A 65 -8.93 -13.30 5.90
CA PHE A 65 -9.46 -13.39 7.26
C PHE A 65 -10.64 -12.43 7.49
N TYR A 66 -10.51 -11.17 7.04
CA TYR A 66 -11.56 -10.16 7.26
C TYR A 66 -12.69 -10.20 6.23
N PHE A 67 -12.46 -10.74 5.03
CA PHE A 67 -13.45 -10.77 3.95
C PHE A 67 -13.89 -12.19 3.62
N SER A 68 -14.36 -12.92 4.64
CA SER A 68 -14.90 -14.28 4.49
C SER A 68 -16.21 -14.25 3.70
N ASP A 69 -16.36 -15.21 2.78
CA ASP A 69 -17.62 -15.42 2.05
C ASP A 69 -18.60 -16.32 2.83
N GLU A 70 -18.12 -16.98 3.90
CA GLU A 70 -18.92 -17.91 4.72
C GLU A 70 -19.70 -17.18 5.82
N PHE A 71 -19.18 -16.06 6.30
CA PHE A 71 -19.82 -15.28 7.35
C PHE A 71 -20.80 -14.27 6.77
N MET A 72 -22.08 -14.41 7.10
CA MET A 72 -23.13 -13.48 6.68
C MET A 72 -23.59 -12.62 7.85
N PRO A 73 -23.07 -11.40 8.02
CA PRO A 73 -23.61 -10.47 8.99
C PRO A 73 -25.05 -10.12 8.65
N HIS A 74 -25.91 -9.99 9.66
CA HIS A 74 -27.30 -9.56 9.46
C HIS A 74 -27.35 -8.12 8.94
N LEU A 75 -27.50 -7.97 7.64
CA LEU A 75 -27.85 -6.71 7.01
C LEU A 75 -29.37 -6.67 6.83
N SER A 76 -29.95 -5.46 6.94
CA SER A 76 -31.38 -5.29 6.72
C SER A 76 -31.71 -5.48 5.24
N ASP A 77 -32.54 -6.47 4.91
CA ASP A 77 -33.00 -6.76 3.55
C ASP A 77 -33.98 -5.70 3.02
N GLU A 78 -34.55 -4.89 3.90
CA GLU A 78 -35.52 -3.85 3.54
C GLU A 78 -34.85 -2.48 3.40
N GLY A 79 -35.02 -1.88 2.23
CA GLY A 79 -34.58 -0.50 1.94
C GLY A 79 -33.12 -0.39 1.51
N PRO A 80 -32.55 0.81 1.59
CA PRO A 80 -31.18 1.05 1.16
C PRO A 80 -30.17 0.29 2.05
N THR A 81 -29.13 -0.23 1.42
CA THR A 81 -28.06 -0.95 2.12
C THR A 81 -27.44 -0.08 3.20
N ARG A 82 -27.42 -0.58 4.43
CA ARG A 82 -26.94 0.16 5.61
C ARG A 82 -26.43 -0.78 6.69
N TYR A 83 -25.45 -0.30 7.44
CA TYR A 83 -24.87 -1.01 8.56
C TYR A 83 -24.32 -0.02 9.59
N ALA A 84 -24.40 -0.38 10.86
CA ALA A 84 -23.69 0.26 11.95
C ALA A 84 -23.20 -0.80 12.92
N ARG A 85 -21.93 -0.74 13.28
CA ARG A 85 -21.36 -1.57 14.31
C ARG A 85 -22.07 -1.32 15.65
N SER A 86 -22.16 -2.32 16.53
CA SER A 86 -22.99 -2.27 17.75
C SER A 86 -22.62 -1.14 18.72
N ASP A 87 -21.37 -0.68 18.72
CA ASP A 87 -20.85 0.40 19.54
C ASP A 87 -21.02 1.80 18.89
N VAL A 88 -21.50 1.85 17.65
CA VAL A 88 -21.66 3.10 16.88
C VAL A 88 -23.11 3.57 16.94
N SER A 89 -23.29 4.86 17.17
CA SER A 89 -24.61 5.46 17.19
C SER A 89 -25.30 5.33 15.81
N LYS A 90 -26.56 4.90 15.80
CA LYS A 90 -27.39 4.89 14.59
C LYS A 90 -27.55 6.28 13.95
N TYR A 91 -27.17 7.33 14.67
CA TYR A 91 -27.15 8.69 14.16
C TYR A 91 -26.08 8.88 13.08
N GLU A 92 -24.96 8.16 13.16
CA GLU A 92 -23.90 8.21 12.16
C GLU A 92 -24.36 7.70 10.79
N VAL A 93 -25.18 6.65 10.76
CA VAL A 93 -25.82 6.17 9.52
C VAL A 93 -26.76 7.23 8.91
N LYS A 94 -27.47 8.00 9.76
CA LYS A 94 -28.29 9.11 9.27
C LYS A 94 -27.45 10.25 8.70
N ARG A 95 -26.27 10.51 9.26
CA ARG A 95 -25.32 11.50 8.75
C ARG A 95 -24.73 11.08 7.41
N LEU A 96 -24.33 9.80 7.26
CA LEU A 96 -23.91 9.23 5.99
C LEU A 96 -25.00 9.39 4.91
N ARG A 97 -26.23 8.99 5.24
CA ARG A 97 -27.37 9.13 4.33
C ARG A 97 -27.64 10.57 3.87
N ARG A 98 -27.40 11.54 4.76
CA ARG A 98 -27.60 12.98 4.47
C ARG A 98 -26.44 13.62 3.72
N GLY A 99 -25.36 12.87 3.42
CA GLY A 99 -24.16 13.42 2.79
C GLY A 99 -23.38 14.38 3.68
N VAL A 100 -23.53 14.29 5.02
CA VAL A 100 -22.76 15.11 5.96
C VAL A 100 -21.27 14.72 5.91
N TYR A 101 -20.98 13.45 5.65
CA TYR A 101 -19.64 12.95 5.40
C TYR A 101 -19.33 13.03 3.91
N VAL A 102 -18.34 13.84 3.57
CA VAL A 102 -17.80 13.92 2.22
C VAL A 102 -16.68 12.89 2.11
N PRO A 103 -16.71 12.00 1.13
CA PRO A 103 -15.63 11.02 0.97
C PRO A 103 -14.38 11.68 0.39
N ASP A 104 -13.24 11.42 1.01
CA ASP A 104 -11.92 11.88 0.54
C ASP A 104 -11.24 10.84 -0.37
N VAL A 105 -11.68 9.57 -0.28
CA VAL A 105 -11.15 8.45 -1.06
C VAL A 105 -12.29 7.79 -1.83
N PHE A 106 -12.03 7.48 -3.09
CA PHE A 106 -12.95 6.77 -3.98
C PHE A 106 -12.30 5.49 -4.47
N LEU A 107 -12.99 4.37 -4.32
CA LEU A 107 -12.61 3.07 -4.87
C LEU A 107 -13.67 2.63 -5.88
N ASP A 108 -13.26 2.50 -7.12
CA ASP A 108 -14.12 1.95 -8.18
C ASP A 108 -13.75 0.48 -8.44
N MET A 109 -14.71 -0.40 -8.21
CA MET A 109 -14.54 -1.85 -8.35
C MET A 109 -15.34 -2.44 -9.52
N HIS A 110 -15.91 -1.59 -10.39
CA HIS A 110 -16.66 -2.11 -11.52
C HIS A 110 -15.79 -2.99 -12.43
N GLY A 111 -16.30 -4.13 -12.83
CA GLY A 111 -15.58 -5.08 -13.69
C GLY A 111 -14.51 -5.92 -12.99
N MET A 112 -14.24 -5.70 -11.71
CA MET A 112 -13.30 -6.52 -10.93
C MET A 112 -13.91 -7.90 -10.60
N THR A 113 -13.04 -8.89 -10.49
CA THR A 113 -13.38 -10.18 -9.86
C THR A 113 -13.52 -10.01 -8.35
N GLN A 114 -14.13 -10.98 -7.67
CA GLN A 114 -14.28 -10.94 -6.21
C GLN A 114 -12.92 -10.89 -5.49
N GLN A 115 -11.92 -11.61 -5.97
CA GLN A 115 -10.58 -11.61 -5.38
C GLN A 115 -9.86 -10.26 -5.54
N GLU A 116 -9.95 -9.65 -6.72
CA GLU A 116 -9.43 -8.31 -6.96
C GLU A 116 -10.13 -7.28 -6.08
N ALA A 117 -11.48 -7.35 -6.01
CA ALA A 117 -12.28 -6.45 -5.19
C ALA A 117 -11.92 -6.54 -3.69
N LYS A 118 -11.74 -7.75 -3.13
CA LYS A 118 -11.29 -7.94 -1.74
C LYS A 118 -9.92 -7.31 -1.49
N ARG A 119 -8.98 -7.53 -2.41
CA ARG A 119 -7.64 -6.97 -2.30
C ARG A 119 -7.64 -5.44 -2.33
N GLU A 120 -8.34 -4.85 -3.30
CA GLU A 120 -8.42 -3.39 -3.43
C GLU A 120 -9.20 -2.75 -2.27
N LEU A 121 -10.24 -3.43 -1.76
CA LEU A 121 -10.98 -3.00 -0.58
C LEU A 121 -10.09 -2.97 0.67
N GLY A 122 -9.31 -4.01 0.91
CA GLY A 122 -8.34 -4.06 2.01
C GLY A 122 -7.25 -2.99 1.88
N ALA A 123 -6.72 -2.80 0.67
CA ALA A 123 -5.74 -1.75 0.39
C ALA A 123 -6.32 -0.34 0.63
N MET A 124 -7.57 -0.10 0.23
CA MET A 124 -8.26 1.17 0.49
C MET A 124 -8.42 1.42 1.99
N ILE A 125 -8.87 0.43 2.76
CA ILE A 125 -9.04 0.59 4.22
C ILE A 125 -7.69 0.88 4.87
N ALA A 126 -6.65 0.11 4.54
CA ALA A 126 -5.30 0.33 5.05
C ALA A 126 -4.75 1.74 4.70
N TYR A 127 -5.01 2.22 3.50
CA TYR A 127 -4.67 3.58 3.08
C TYR A 127 -5.41 4.63 3.91
N CYS A 128 -6.73 4.48 4.08
CA CYS A 128 -7.54 5.41 4.85
C CYS A 128 -7.07 5.50 6.31
N LEU A 129 -6.75 4.36 6.95
CA LEU A 129 -6.21 4.33 8.31
C LEU A 129 -4.85 5.04 8.42
N LYS A 130 -3.99 4.84 7.44
CA LYS A 130 -2.66 5.45 7.39
C LYS A 130 -2.73 6.97 7.22
N GLU A 131 -3.59 7.45 6.33
CA GLU A 131 -3.74 8.86 5.98
C GLU A 131 -4.79 9.60 6.84
N ASN A 132 -5.40 8.92 7.83
CA ASN A 132 -6.45 9.43 8.71
C ASN A 132 -7.71 9.90 7.96
N VAL A 133 -8.12 9.15 6.94
CA VAL A 133 -9.33 9.41 6.16
C VAL A 133 -10.53 8.73 6.82
N HIS A 134 -11.50 9.50 7.29
CA HIS A 134 -12.68 9.00 8.02
C HIS A 134 -13.77 8.46 7.10
N CYS A 135 -13.87 8.95 5.88
CA CYS A 135 -14.95 8.59 4.97
C CYS A 135 -14.41 8.22 3.58
N ALA A 136 -14.80 7.07 3.08
CA ALA A 136 -14.50 6.61 1.74
C ALA A 136 -15.78 6.26 0.97
N CYS A 137 -15.72 6.37 -0.35
CA CYS A 137 -16.78 5.96 -1.26
C CYS A 137 -16.33 4.71 -2.03
N VAL A 138 -17.11 3.63 -1.94
CA VAL A 138 -16.85 2.37 -2.61
C VAL A 138 -17.90 2.16 -3.69
N GLN A 139 -17.49 2.20 -4.95
CA GLN A 139 -18.36 2.02 -6.11
C GLN A 139 -18.27 0.57 -6.60
N HIS A 140 -19.25 -0.25 -6.29
CA HIS A 140 -19.31 -1.66 -6.70
C HIS A 140 -20.07 -1.86 -8.01
N GLY A 141 -20.73 -0.81 -8.50
CA GLY A 141 -21.58 -0.87 -9.67
C GLY A 141 -22.87 -1.67 -9.44
N ILE A 142 -23.73 -1.72 -10.45
CA ILE A 142 -24.99 -2.46 -10.41
C ILE A 142 -24.81 -3.84 -11.09
N GLY A 143 -24.20 -3.90 -12.25
CA GLY A 143 -23.81 -5.07 -13.04
C GLY A 143 -24.57 -6.37 -12.76
N LYS A 144 -23.86 -7.48 -12.58
CA LYS A 144 -24.42 -8.80 -12.24
C LYS A 144 -24.83 -8.95 -10.76
N HIS A 145 -24.82 -7.88 -9.99
CA HIS A 145 -25.12 -7.84 -8.55
C HIS A 145 -24.15 -8.59 -7.63
N ILE A 146 -23.10 -9.23 -8.15
CA ILE A 146 -22.18 -10.03 -7.34
C ILE A 146 -21.46 -9.15 -6.32
N LEU A 147 -20.79 -8.09 -6.76
CA LEU A 147 -20.11 -7.16 -5.85
C LEU A 147 -21.09 -6.37 -5.00
N LYS A 148 -22.27 -6.01 -5.56
CA LYS A 148 -23.32 -5.32 -4.82
C LYS A 148 -23.81 -6.11 -3.59
N GLN A 149 -23.84 -7.44 -3.68
CA GLN A 149 -24.23 -8.30 -2.57
C GLN A 149 -23.09 -8.56 -1.59
N ASN A 150 -21.90 -8.80 -2.10
CA ASN A 150 -20.77 -9.25 -1.28
C ASN A 150 -20.03 -8.10 -0.58
N VAL A 151 -19.86 -6.94 -1.24
CA VAL A 151 -19.11 -5.81 -0.65
C VAL A 151 -19.68 -5.34 0.69
N PRO A 152 -21.00 -5.18 0.88
CA PRO A 152 -21.55 -4.85 2.18
C PRO A 152 -21.25 -5.91 3.25
N LEU A 153 -21.28 -7.20 2.88
CA LEU A 153 -20.98 -8.30 3.80
C LEU A 153 -19.51 -8.27 4.24
N TRP A 154 -18.58 -8.04 3.32
CA TRP A 154 -17.17 -7.93 3.64
C TRP A 154 -16.88 -6.70 4.50
N LEU A 155 -17.44 -5.53 4.16
CA LEU A 155 -17.29 -4.32 4.96
C LEU A 155 -17.79 -4.48 6.40
N ALA A 156 -18.92 -5.19 6.60
CA ALA A 156 -19.48 -5.41 7.93
C ALA A 156 -18.64 -6.33 8.82
N GLN A 157 -17.72 -7.12 8.22
CA GLN A 157 -16.81 -7.99 8.94
C GLN A 157 -15.54 -7.28 9.39
N HIS A 158 -15.17 -6.17 8.75
CA HIS A 158 -13.91 -5.49 9.03
C HIS A 158 -13.99 -4.68 10.33
N PRO A 159 -13.03 -4.86 11.27
CA PRO A 159 -13.07 -4.22 12.58
C PRO A 159 -12.99 -2.70 12.54
N ASP A 160 -12.31 -2.14 11.54
CA ASP A 160 -12.13 -0.70 11.40
C ASP A 160 -13.30 -0.01 10.66
N VAL A 161 -14.27 -0.77 10.17
CA VAL A 161 -15.49 -0.21 9.59
C VAL A 161 -16.50 0.07 10.71
N LEU A 162 -16.83 1.35 10.91
CA LEU A 162 -17.79 1.81 11.91
C LEU A 162 -19.22 1.70 11.41
N ALA A 163 -19.47 2.19 10.22
CA ALA A 163 -20.78 2.21 9.59
C ALA A 163 -20.67 2.39 8.08
N PHE A 164 -21.69 1.98 7.36
CA PHE A 164 -21.84 2.36 5.96
C PHE A 164 -23.32 2.56 5.60
N HIS A 165 -23.54 3.29 4.54
CA HIS A 165 -24.85 3.53 3.94
C HIS A 165 -24.73 3.63 2.43
N GLN A 166 -25.77 3.21 1.72
CA GLN A 166 -25.90 3.48 0.28
C GLN A 166 -25.60 4.94 0.00
N ALA A 167 -24.77 5.21 -0.99
CA ALA A 167 -24.33 6.55 -1.32
C ALA A 167 -25.50 7.42 -1.84
N PRO A 168 -25.48 8.74 -1.62
CA PRO A 168 -26.32 9.66 -2.35
C PRO A 168 -26.08 9.59 -3.87
N LEU A 169 -27.01 10.11 -4.65
CA LEU A 169 -26.93 10.07 -6.13
C LEU A 169 -25.66 10.73 -6.67
N GLU A 170 -25.18 11.76 -6.02
CA GLU A 170 -23.94 12.48 -6.36
C GLU A 170 -22.67 11.62 -6.25
N PHE A 171 -22.70 10.56 -5.43
CA PHE A 171 -21.58 9.63 -5.21
C PHE A 171 -21.84 8.23 -5.78
N GLY A 172 -22.84 8.07 -6.66
CA GLY A 172 -23.10 6.80 -7.35
C GLY A 172 -24.37 6.06 -6.93
N GLY A 173 -25.13 6.57 -5.97
CA GLY A 173 -26.45 6.06 -5.61
C GLY A 173 -26.46 4.58 -5.21
N ASP A 174 -27.33 3.80 -5.88
CA ASP A 174 -27.52 2.36 -5.65
C ASP A 174 -26.29 1.49 -6.04
N GLY A 175 -25.37 2.05 -6.81
CA GLY A 175 -24.12 1.40 -7.21
C GLY A 175 -22.93 1.64 -6.28
N ALA A 176 -23.13 2.36 -5.17
CA ALA A 176 -22.05 2.78 -4.28
C ALA A 176 -22.42 2.82 -2.81
N LEU A 177 -21.43 2.73 -1.95
CA LEU A 177 -21.53 2.85 -0.49
C LEU A 177 -20.62 3.96 0.02
N LEU A 178 -21.11 4.77 0.95
CA LEU A 178 -20.28 5.61 1.80
C LEU A 178 -19.91 4.82 3.05
N VAL A 179 -18.63 4.74 3.33
CA VAL A 179 -18.05 3.93 4.42
C VAL A 179 -17.37 4.87 5.42
N LEU A 180 -17.75 4.73 6.69
CA LEU A 180 -17.14 5.45 7.80
C LEU A 180 -16.15 4.53 8.51
N LEU A 181 -14.92 4.99 8.68
CA LEU A 181 -13.80 4.23 9.25
C LEU A 181 -13.40 4.74 10.63
N SER A 182 -12.96 3.81 11.47
CA SER A 182 -12.41 4.09 12.79
C SER A 182 -10.96 4.53 12.65
N ILE A 183 -10.70 5.81 12.86
CA ILE A 183 -9.33 6.33 12.87
C ILE A 183 -8.85 6.36 14.32
N PRO A 184 -7.74 5.68 14.66
CA PRO A 184 -7.18 5.75 16.00
C PRO A 184 -6.72 7.18 16.30
N GLU A 185 -7.22 7.76 17.38
CA GLU A 185 -6.68 9.02 17.91
C GLU A 185 -5.22 8.79 18.30
N LYS A 186 -4.34 9.65 17.80
CA LYS A 186 -2.89 9.60 18.13
C LYS A 186 -2.62 10.25 19.46
#